data_dc9bf03e7a917b3f384049a684df888f
#
_entry.id   dc9bf03e7a917b3f384049a684df888f
#
_cell.length_a   1.000
_cell.length_b   1.000
_cell.length_c   1.000
_cell.angle_alpha   90.00
_cell.angle_beta   90.00
_cell.angle_gamma   90.00
#
_symmetry.space_group_name_H-M   'P 1'
#
loop_
_entity.id
_entity.type
_entity.pdbx_description
1 polymer ?
#
loop_
_entity_poly.entity_id
_entity_poly.type
_entity_poly.pdbx_seq_one_letter_code
_entity_poly.pdbx_strand_id
1 'polypeptide(L)'
;LIDIWQAVADDPEGLVSAYDRWRSQIEMGRDPREVYEEARTEFNQHRRGGDFLYLSRACYGGVIRFRKSDGHMSTPVGSHTPISTESFRGRVYQWRERVKGVSFVCAGYEYAFERARAGDLIYCDPPYVDSQKILYGAQEFRFEELVDRIQDAANRGVRVALSIDGSKKSGARRIPLTFPDGLFEAEVEVTLGGSMLKRFQLYGQDTSGEQVRDRLLLTYTPDALNTQPQGTQKAE
;
A
#
# COMPACT_ATOMS: atom_id res chain seq x y z
N LEU A 1 2.99 4.86 -9.94
CA LEU A 1 3.71 4.49 -8.70
C LEU A 1 4.99 3.72 -9.01
N ILE A 2 4.95 2.72 -9.86
CA ILE A 2 6.15 1.94 -10.24
C ILE A 2 7.22 2.85 -10.81
N ASP A 3 6.89 3.76 -11.73
CA ASP A 3 7.83 4.74 -12.32
C ASP A 3 8.57 5.57 -11.25
N ILE A 4 7.89 5.89 -10.13
CA ILE A 4 8.52 6.61 -9.01
C ILE A 4 9.58 5.74 -8.34
N TRP A 5 9.28 4.47 -8.08
CA TRP A 5 10.23 3.56 -7.45
C TRP A 5 11.39 3.23 -8.39
N GLN A 6 11.14 3.07 -9.69
CA GLN A 6 12.20 2.94 -10.70
C GLN A 6 13.09 4.19 -10.70
N ALA A 7 12.50 5.40 -10.65
CA ALA A 7 13.28 6.63 -10.56
C ALA A 7 14.07 6.74 -9.24
N VAL A 8 13.53 6.28 -8.12
CA VAL A 8 14.31 6.21 -6.86
C VAL A 8 15.55 5.34 -7.02
N ALA A 9 15.44 4.21 -7.71
CA ALA A 9 16.56 3.30 -7.92
C ALA A 9 17.58 3.84 -8.95
N ASP A 10 17.09 4.31 -10.10
CA ASP A 10 17.89 4.51 -11.30
C ASP A 10 18.22 5.98 -11.59
N ASP A 11 17.29 6.91 -11.28
CA ASP A 11 17.44 8.35 -11.54
C ASP A 11 16.92 9.20 -10.36
N PRO A 12 17.54 9.13 -9.18
CA PRO A 12 17.09 9.85 -7.99
C PRO A 12 17.12 11.38 -8.17
N GLU A 13 18.10 11.93 -8.91
CA GLU A 13 18.18 13.36 -9.16
C GLU A 13 17.10 13.86 -10.12
N GLY A 14 16.74 13.08 -11.13
CA GLY A 14 15.60 13.39 -12.00
C GLY A 14 14.29 13.45 -11.21
N LEU A 15 14.10 12.52 -10.26
CA LEU A 15 12.93 12.51 -9.37
C LEU A 15 12.92 13.73 -8.43
N VAL A 16 14.07 14.10 -7.87
CA VAL A 16 14.20 15.31 -7.02
C VAL A 16 13.91 16.56 -7.83
N SER A 17 14.45 16.66 -9.03
CA SER A 17 14.22 17.81 -9.94
C SER A 17 12.75 17.93 -10.34
N ALA A 18 12.07 16.81 -10.60
CA ALA A 18 10.64 16.80 -10.90
C ALA A 18 9.78 17.29 -9.72
N TYR A 19 10.17 16.95 -8.48
CA TYR A 19 9.52 17.47 -7.27
C TYR A 19 9.81 18.95 -7.07
N ASP A 20 11.07 19.37 -7.25
CA ASP A 20 11.53 20.75 -7.07
C ASP A 20 10.87 21.70 -8.07
N ARG A 21 10.60 21.29 -9.29
CA ARG A 21 9.86 22.06 -10.29
C ARG A 21 8.61 22.73 -9.72
N TRP A 22 7.91 22.06 -8.81
CA TRP A 22 6.70 22.58 -8.17
C TRP A 22 6.99 23.22 -6.82
N ARG A 23 7.86 22.59 -6.03
CA ARG A 23 8.10 23.01 -4.64
C ARG A 23 8.84 24.36 -4.56
N SER A 24 9.82 24.60 -5.43
CA SER A 24 10.58 25.85 -5.50
C SER A 24 9.71 27.06 -5.84
N GLN A 25 8.65 26.90 -6.61
CA GLN A 25 7.74 27.98 -6.93
C GLN A 25 7.03 28.55 -5.70
N ILE A 26 6.72 27.68 -4.72
CA ILE A 26 6.16 28.10 -3.42
C ILE A 26 7.22 28.88 -2.62
N GLU A 27 8.48 28.46 -2.66
CA GLU A 27 9.59 29.18 -2.01
C GLU A 27 9.85 30.55 -2.63
N MET A 28 9.58 30.68 -3.92
CA MET A 28 9.63 31.97 -4.64
C MET A 28 8.39 32.87 -4.40
N GLY A 29 7.47 32.44 -3.52
CA GLY A 29 6.31 33.24 -3.08
C GLY A 29 5.04 33.06 -3.91
N ARG A 30 4.97 32.07 -4.82
CA ARG A 30 3.70 31.73 -5.49
C ARG A 30 2.71 31.12 -4.51
N ASP A 31 1.43 31.35 -4.75
CA ASP A 31 0.35 30.73 -3.97
C ASP A 31 0.41 29.21 -4.10
N PRO A 32 0.53 28.46 -3.00
CA PRO A 32 0.57 26.99 -3.01
C PRO A 32 -0.64 26.34 -3.70
N ARG A 33 -1.80 27.00 -3.66
CA ARG A 33 -3.01 26.53 -4.33
C ARG A 33 -2.89 26.60 -5.84
N GLU A 34 -2.38 27.72 -6.37
CA GLU A 34 -2.17 27.89 -7.81
C GLU A 34 -1.15 26.89 -8.34
N VAL A 35 -0.02 26.74 -7.64
CA VAL A 35 1.02 25.75 -7.99
C VAL A 35 0.45 24.32 -7.99
N TYR A 36 -0.38 23.99 -7.00
CA TYR A 36 -1.02 22.67 -6.94
C TYR A 36 -1.97 22.44 -8.12
N GLU A 37 -2.81 23.41 -8.48
CA GLU A 37 -3.77 23.27 -9.59
C GLU A 37 -3.05 23.14 -10.94
N GLU A 38 -1.96 23.85 -11.15
CA GLU A 38 -1.11 23.68 -12.33
C GLU A 38 -0.49 22.29 -12.38
N ALA A 39 0.11 21.82 -11.27
CA ALA A 39 0.70 20.49 -11.16
C ALA A 39 -0.36 19.40 -11.43
N ARG A 40 -1.59 19.59 -10.94
CA ARG A 40 -2.69 18.65 -11.15
C ARG A 40 -3.14 18.63 -12.61
N THR A 41 -3.17 19.78 -13.26
CA THR A 41 -3.49 19.90 -14.69
C THR A 41 -2.44 19.17 -15.52
N GLU A 42 -1.16 19.45 -15.30
CA GLU A 42 -0.04 18.78 -15.96
C GLU A 42 -0.07 17.26 -15.75
N PHE A 43 -0.29 16.81 -14.51
CA PHE A 43 -0.41 15.39 -14.22
C PHE A 43 -1.60 14.76 -14.96
N ASN A 44 -2.75 15.42 -14.98
CA ASN A 44 -3.94 14.88 -15.66
C ASN A 44 -3.75 14.76 -17.18
N GLN A 45 -2.90 15.59 -17.77
CA GLN A 45 -2.55 15.54 -19.20
C GLN A 45 -1.45 14.50 -19.50
N HIS A 46 -0.41 14.44 -18.68
CA HIS A 46 0.84 13.74 -19.02
C HIS A 46 1.13 12.51 -18.16
N ARG A 47 0.46 12.34 -17.02
CA ARG A 47 0.59 11.18 -16.09
C ARG A 47 2.01 10.91 -15.59
N ARG A 48 2.86 11.95 -15.47
CA ARG A 48 4.24 11.79 -15.04
C ARG A 48 4.32 11.42 -13.55
N GLY A 49 5.18 10.47 -13.19
CA GLY A 49 5.38 10.01 -11.82
C GLY A 49 5.85 11.12 -10.86
N GLY A 50 6.72 12.02 -11.30
CA GLY A 50 7.21 13.13 -10.50
C GLY A 50 6.11 14.14 -10.12
N ASP A 51 5.22 14.49 -11.06
CA ASP A 51 4.07 15.36 -10.79
C ASP A 51 3.12 14.68 -9.79
N PHE A 52 2.85 13.38 -9.98
CA PHE A 52 2.03 12.60 -9.05
C PHE A 52 2.63 12.57 -7.65
N LEU A 53 3.94 12.42 -7.53
CA LEU A 53 4.62 12.40 -6.25
C LEU A 53 4.45 13.74 -5.50
N TYR A 54 4.65 14.87 -6.16
CA TYR A 54 4.39 16.20 -5.58
C TYR A 54 2.92 16.29 -5.12
N LEU A 55 1.98 15.97 -6.01
CA LEU A 55 0.54 16.03 -5.71
C LEU A 55 0.15 15.14 -4.52
N SER A 56 0.71 13.94 -4.41
CA SER A 56 0.43 13.03 -3.29
C SER A 56 0.85 13.61 -1.93
N ARG A 57 1.84 14.51 -1.93
CA ARG A 57 2.34 15.18 -0.72
C ARG A 57 1.65 16.50 -0.44
N ALA A 58 1.07 17.13 -1.46
CA ALA A 58 0.41 18.42 -1.35
C ALA A 58 -1.12 18.34 -1.27
N CYS A 59 -1.73 17.20 -1.59
CA CYS A 59 -3.18 17.05 -1.63
C CYS A 59 -3.81 16.96 -0.24
N TYR A 60 -5.10 17.23 -0.17
CA TYR A 60 -5.88 17.18 1.06
C TYR A 60 -5.85 15.80 1.69
N GLY A 61 -5.35 15.73 2.92
CA GLY A 61 -5.25 14.54 3.73
C GLY A 61 -4.38 13.41 3.17
N GLY A 62 -3.64 13.62 2.08
CA GLY A 62 -2.87 12.57 1.40
C GLY A 62 -3.74 11.55 0.65
N VAL A 63 -5.04 11.81 0.48
CA VAL A 63 -5.98 10.90 -0.18
C VAL A 63 -6.04 11.18 -1.67
N ILE A 64 -5.63 10.21 -2.47
CA ILE A 64 -5.67 10.28 -3.93
C ILE A 64 -7.03 9.79 -4.43
N ARG A 65 -7.70 10.63 -5.23
CA ARG A 65 -8.98 10.28 -5.85
C ARG A 65 -8.94 10.57 -7.33
N PHE A 66 -9.42 9.63 -8.12
CA PHE A 66 -9.62 9.76 -9.56
C PHE A 66 -11.10 9.76 -9.89
N ARG A 67 -11.51 10.62 -10.83
CA ARG A 67 -12.89 10.63 -11.32
C ARG A 67 -13.14 9.40 -12.19
N LYS A 68 -14.31 8.78 -12.03
CA LYS A 68 -14.69 7.61 -12.82
C LYS A 68 -14.95 7.96 -14.31
N SER A 69 -15.37 9.20 -14.57
CA SER A 69 -15.76 9.66 -15.91
C SER A 69 -14.58 9.79 -16.88
N ASP A 70 -13.42 10.23 -16.41
CA ASP A 70 -12.26 10.57 -17.24
C ASP A 70 -10.91 10.12 -16.63
N GLY A 71 -10.96 9.51 -15.45
CA GLY A 71 -9.77 9.08 -14.74
C GLY A 71 -8.88 10.24 -14.24
N HIS A 72 -9.34 11.48 -14.27
CA HIS A 72 -8.54 12.60 -13.78
C HIS A 72 -8.45 12.67 -12.27
N MET A 73 -7.27 12.99 -11.75
CA MET A 73 -7.09 13.27 -10.33
C MET A 73 -7.92 14.50 -9.93
N SER A 74 -8.74 14.34 -8.89
CA SER A 74 -9.71 15.35 -8.46
C SER A 74 -9.53 15.82 -7.01
N THR A 75 -8.55 15.27 -6.29
CA THR A 75 -8.29 15.65 -4.88
C THR A 75 -7.89 17.12 -4.83
N PRO A 76 -8.48 17.94 -3.93
CA PRO A 76 -8.08 19.33 -3.74
C PRO A 76 -6.73 19.45 -3.03
N VAL A 77 -6.16 20.65 -3.04
CA VAL A 77 -4.96 20.98 -2.28
C VAL A 77 -5.17 20.80 -0.77
N GLY A 78 -4.15 20.35 -0.07
CA GLY A 78 -4.11 20.26 1.39
C GLY A 78 -3.80 21.60 2.06
N SER A 79 -3.93 21.63 3.39
CA SER A 79 -3.67 22.83 4.20
C SER A 79 -2.19 23.01 4.59
N HIS A 80 -1.36 21.98 4.36
CA HIS A 80 0.04 22.00 4.75
C HIS A 80 0.97 22.16 3.55
N THR A 81 2.06 22.86 3.74
CA THR A 81 3.12 22.95 2.74
C THR A 81 3.88 21.63 2.65
N PRO A 82 4.11 21.08 1.44
CA PRO A 82 4.97 19.92 1.27
C PRO A 82 6.40 20.18 1.79
N ILE A 83 7.10 19.13 2.19
CA ILE A 83 8.46 19.22 2.71
C ILE A 83 9.39 19.92 1.72
N SER A 84 10.48 20.53 2.23
CA SER A 84 11.47 21.19 1.37
C SER A 84 12.12 20.18 0.40
N THR A 85 12.60 20.68 -0.73
CA THR A 85 13.32 19.86 -1.72
C THR A 85 14.52 19.17 -1.11
N GLU A 86 15.26 19.82 -0.21
CA GLU A 86 16.40 19.21 0.48
C GLU A 86 15.98 18.04 1.37
N SER A 87 14.92 18.21 2.15
CA SER A 87 14.36 17.13 2.98
C SER A 87 13.85 15.97 2.10
N PHE A 88 13.27 16.28 0.96
CA PHE A 88 12.82 15.28 0.00
C PHE A 88 14.00 14.52 -0.62
N ARG A 89 15.05 15.22 -1.06
CA ARG A 89 16.30 14.65 -1.55
C ARG A 89 16.89 13.65 -0.57
N GLY A 90 17.03 14.03 0.69
CA GLY A 90 17.54 13.15 1.74
C GLY A 90 16.74 11.84 1.86
N ARG A 91 15.41 11.91 1.76
CA ARG A 91 14.54 10.72 1.77
C ARG A 91 14.70 9.84 0.54
N VAL A 92 14.80 10.44 -0.65
CA VAL A 92 15.01 9.71 -1.91
C VAL A 92 16.29 8.89 -1.83
N TYR A 93 17.41 9.50 -1.39
CA TYR A 93 18.68 8.79 -1.26
C TYR A 93 18.67 7.71 -0.18
N GLN A 94 18.00 7.93 0.95
CA GLN A 94 17.81 6.88 1.96
C GLN A 94 17.04 5.68 1.38
N TRP A 95 16.00 5.92 0.59
CA TRP A 95 15.25 4.84 -0.05
C TRP A 95 16.03 4.16 -1.15
N ARG A 96 16.80 4.91 -1.95
CA ARG A 96 17.70 4.33 -2.95
C ARG A 96 18.61 3.26 -2.37
N GLU A 97 19.21 3.54 -1.20
CA GLU A 97 20.06 2.56 -0.52
C GLU A 97 19.29 1.29 -0.09
N ARG A 98 18.04 1.47 0.36
CA ARG A 98 17.21 0.36 0.82
C ARG A 98 16.68 -0.52 -0.31
N VAL A 99 16.51 0.02 -1.50
CA VAL A 99 15.97 -0.71 -2.65
C VAL A 99 17.04 -1.24 -3.59
N LYS A 100 18.30 -1.22 -3.17
CA LYS A 100 19.38 -1.86 -3.94
C LYS A 100 19.07 -3.32 -4.20
N GLY A 101 19.12 -3.72 -5.49
CA GLY A 101 18.83 -5.09 -5.91
C GLY A 101 17.33 -5.41 -6.03
N VAL A 102 16.44 -4.44 -5.79
CA VAL A 102 15.00 -4.60 -5.98
C VAL A 102 14.64 -4.25 -7.42
N SER A 103 13.84 -5.11 -8.07
CA SER A 103 13.24 -4.84 -9.38
C SER A 103 11.80 -4.37 -9.21
N PHE A 104 11.46 -3.21 -9.78
CA PHE A 104 10.11 -2.68 -9.80
C PHE A 104 9.47 -2.92 -11.15
N VAL A 105 8.35 -3.66 -11.19
CA VAL A 105 7.69 -4.08 -12.42
C VAL A 105 6.23 -3.63 -12.41
N CYS A 106 5.79 -2.96 -13.48
CA CYS A 106 4.39 -2.63 -13.71
C CYS A 106 3.71 -3.80 -14.44
N ALA A 107 3.10 -4.70 -13.69
CA ALA A 107 2.43 -5.88 -14.22
C ALA A 107 1.25 -6.29 -13.32
N GLY A 108 0.40 -7.18 -13.79
CA GLY A 108 -0.58 -7.88 -12.96
C GLY A 108 0.12 -8.78 -11.93
N TYR A 109 -0.58 -9.14 -10.88
CA TYR A 109 -0.02 -9.99 -9.81
C TYR A 109 0.37 -11.39 -10.33
N GLU A 110 -0.24 -11.84 -11.41
CA GLU A 110 0.06 -13.11 -12.08
C GLU A 110 1.54 -13.21 -12.46
N TYR A 111 2.13 -12.09 -12.84
CA TYR A 111 3.55 -12.03 -13.20
C TYR A 111 4.48 -12.58 -12.11
N ALA A 112 4.19 -12.31 -10.84
CA ALA A 112 4.96 -12.82 -9.71
C ALA A 112 4.74 -14.33 -9.53
N PHE A 113 3.50 -14.81 -9.62
CA PHE A 113 3.15 -16.22 -9.47
C PHE A 113 3.76 -17.11 -10.57
N GLU A 114 3.81 -16.61 -11.80
CA GLU A 114 4.38 -17.35 -12.94
C GLU A 114 5.91 -17.50 -12.85
N ARG A 115 6.58 -16.55 -12.19
CA ARG A 115 8.04 -16.54 -12.07
C ARG A 115 8.57 -17.22 -10.81
N ALA A 116 7.76 -17.28 -9.79
CA ALA A 116 8.17 -17.85 -8.50
C ALA A 116 8.46 -19.36 -8.62
N ARG A 117 9.53 -19.79 -7.96
CA ARG A 117 10.04 -21.16 -7.93
C ARG A 117 9.99 -21.70 -6.51
N ALA A 118 10.10 -23.01 -6.36
CA ALA A 118 10.20 -23.64 -5.04
C ALA A 118 11.29 -22.97 -4.19
N GLY A 119 10.91 -22.62 -2.96
CA GLY A 119 11.77 -21.88 -2.02
C GLY A 119 11.60 -20.37 -2.03
N ASP A 120 11.00 -19.78 -3.07
CA ASP A 120 10.67 -18.35 -3.08
C ASP A 120 9.53 -18.03 -2.11
N LEU A 121 9.41 -16.75 -1.75
CA LEU A 121 8.31 -16.20 -0.97
C LEU A 121 7.57 -15.13 -1.77
N ILE A 122 6.25 -15.29 -1.92
CA ILE A 122 5.37 -14.25 -2.45
C ILE A 122 4.63 -13.60 -1.28
N TYR A 123 4.72 -12.26 -1.14
CA TYR A 123 3.85 -11.48 -0.26
C TYR A 123 2.73 -10.85 -1.08
N CYS A 124 1.49 -11.18 -0.73
CA CYS A 124 0.29 -10.65 -1.37
C CYS A 124 -0.40 -9.63 -0.45
N ASP A 125 -0.57 -8.41 -0.96
CA ASP A 125 -1.33 -7.33 -0.31
C ASP A 125 -2.43 -6.86 -1.28
N PRO A 126 -3.49 -7.66 -1.48
CA PRO A 126 -4.55 -7.35 -2.43
C PRO A 126 -5.44 -6.21 -1.93
N PRO A 127 -6.24 -5.58 -2.81
CA PRO A 127 -7.29 -4.67 -2.39
C PRO A 127 -8.25 -5.36 -1.43
N TYR A 128 -8.45 -4.80 -0.24
CA TYR A 128 -9.31 -5.37 0.78
C TYR A 128 -10.77 -5.39 0.33
N VAL A 129 -11.40 -6.56 0.41
CA VAL A 129 -12.69 -6.89 -0.21
C VAL A 129 -13.81 -5.91 0.17
N ASP A 130 -13.80 -5.43 1.42
CA ASP A 130 -14.87 -4.56 1.96
C ASP A 130 -14.55 -3.06 1.91
N SER A 131 -13.28 -2.65 1.86
CA SER A 131 -12.92 -1.25 2.07
C SER A 131 -12.26 -0.57 0.89
N GLN A 132 -11.64 -1.32 -0.02
CA GLN A 132 -10.74 -0.73 -1.02
C GLN A 132 -11.19 -0.94 -2.47
N LYS A 133 -12.21 -1.77 -2.75
CA LYS A 133 -12.75 -1.97 -4.10
C LYS A 133 -13.09 -0.65 -4.83
N ILE A 134 -13.47 0.39 -4.09
CA ILE A 134 -13.88 1.69 -4.65
C ILE A 134 -12.68 2.65 -4.79
N LEU A 135 -11.65 2.52 -3.93
CA LEU A 135 -10.60 3.53 -3.80
C LEU A 135 -9.48 3.40 -4.85
N TYR A 136 -9.15 2.18 -5.29
CA TYR A 136 -7.97 1.92 -6.11
C TYR A 136 -8.27 1.42 -7.53
N GLY A 137 -9.52 1.52 -8.00
CA GLY A 137 -9.89 1.01 -9.34
C GLY A 137 -9.88 -0.52 -9.45
N ALA A 138 -9.86 -1.22 -8.32
CA ALA A 138 -9.80 -2.69 -8.24
C ALA A 138 -11.15 -3.37 -8.54
N GLN A 139 -11.96 -2.77 -9.40
CA GLN A 139 -13.32 -3.29 -9.72
C GLN A 139 -13.28 -4.61 -10.46
N GLU A 140 -12.18 -4.93 -11.13
CA GLU A 140 -11.96 -6.18 -11.88
C GLU A 140 -11.21 -7.25 -11.07
N PHE A 141 -10.73 -6.91 -9.87
CA PHE A 141 -10.00 -7.85 -9.03
C PHE A 141 -10.94 -8.94 -8.49
N ARG A 142 -10.60 -10.19 -8.77
CA ARG A 142 -11.31 -11.38 -8.30
C ARG A 142 -10.48 -12.11 -7.28
N PHE A 143 -11.00 -12.12 -6.06
CA PHE A 143 -10.28 -12.72 -4.93
C PHE A 143 -10.12 -14.24 -5.09
N GLU A 144 -11.12 -14.89 -5.67
CA GLU A 144 -11.11 -16.34 -5.94
C GLU A 144 -9.96 -16.73 -6.88
N GLU A 145 -9.71 -15.94 -7.93
CA GLU A 145 -8.59 -16.18 -8.86
C GLU A 145 -7.22 -16.04 -8.16
N LEU A 146 -7.09 -15.10 -7.21
CA LEU A 146 -5.89 -15.00 -6.40
C LEU A 146 -5.71 -16.24 -5.52
N VAL A 147 -6.77 -16.75 -4.90
CA VAL A 147 -6.73 -17.96 -4.06
C VAL A 147 -6.29 -19.17 -4.88
N ASP A 148 -6.79 -19.34 -6.09
CA ASP A 148 -6.37 -20.42 -6.99
C ASP A 148 -4.87 -20.32 -7.33
N ARG A 149 -4.37 -19.12 -7.60
CA ARG A 149 -2.93 -18.88 -7.85
C ARG A 149 -2.08 -19.18 -6.61
N ILE A 150 -2.58 -18.86 -5.42
CA ILE A 150 -1.89 -19.20 -4.16
C ILE A 150 -1.80 -20.71 -3.99
N GLN A 151 -2.89 -21.43 -4.25
CA GLN A 151 -2.90 -22.90 -4.18
C GLN A 151 -1.90 -23.54 -5.15
N ASP A 152 -1.88 -23.07 -6.40
CA ASP A 152 -0.94 -23.54 -7.41
C ASP A 152 0.52 -23.27 -7.01
N ALA A 153 0.79 -22.08 -6.47
CA ALA A 153 2.12 -21.72 -6.00
C ALA A 153 2.57 -22.59 -4.82
N ALA A 154 1.69 -22.80 -3.83
CA ALA A 154 1.96 -23.68 -2.70
C ALA A 154 2.25 -25.11 -3.15
N ASN A 155 1.49 -25.65 -4.10
CA ASN A 155 1.72 -26.99 -4.69
C ASN A 155 3.07 -27.11 -5.38
N ARG A 156 3.64 -25.99 -5.87
CA ARG A 156 4.98 -25.92 -6.48
C ARG A 156 6.10 -25.68 -5.46
N GLY A 157 5.79 -25.61 -4.18
CA GLY A 157 6.77 -25.36 -3.11
C GLY A 157 7.15 -23.87 -2.95
N VAL A 158 6.34 -22.95 -3.48
CA VAL A 158 6.46 -21.51 -3.25
C VAL A 158 5.74 -21.17 -1.95
N ARG A 159 6.39 -20.44 -1.06
CA ARG A 159 5.78 -19.92 0.16
C ARG A 159 4.96 -18.67 -0.16
N VAL A 160 3.74 -18.59 0.38
CA VAL A 160 2.90 -17.41 0.18
C VAL A 160 2.45 -16.84 1.53
N ALA A 161 2.57 -15.52 1.67
CA ALA A 161 2.04 -14.76 2.79
C ALA A 161 0.96 -13.80 2.24
N LEU A 162 -0.29 -13.96 2.68
CA LEU A 162 -1.43 -13.16 2.24
C LEU A 162 -1.89 -12.24 3.37
N SER A 163 -1.82 -10.92 3.15
CA SER A 163 -2.38 -9.90 4.03
C SER A 163 -3.83 -9.61 3.65
N ILE A 164 -4.74 -9.68 4.61
CA ILE A 164 -6.17 -9.42 4.41
C ILE A 164 -6.77 -8.66 5.59
N ASP A 165 -7.95 -8.05 5.37
CA ASP A 165 -8.76 -7.48 6.45
C ASP A 165 -8.96 -8.52 7.58
N GLY A 166 -8.62 -8.16 8.79
CA GLY A 166 -8.85 -8.99 9.99
C GLY A 166 -10.23 -8.71 10.58
N SER A 167 -10.33 -7.65 11.37
CA SER A 167 -11.57 -7.27 12.02
C SER A 167 -11.80 -5.76 11.96
N LYS A 168 -13.06 -5.35 11.79
CA LYS A 168 -13.52 -3.96 11.87
C LYS A 168 -14.24 -3.73 13.21
N LYS A 169 -14.27 -2.47 13.66
CA LYS A 169 -14.95 -2.04 14.89
C LYS A 169 -14.52 -2.86 16.12
N SER A 170 -13.24 -2.85 16.43
CA SER A 170 -12.69 -3.50 17.64
C SER A 170 -13.02 -5.01 17.74
N GLY A 171 -13.05 -5.72 16.62
CA GLY A 171 -13.29 -7.16 16.58
C GLY A 171 -14.75 -7.57 16.38
N ALA A 172 -15.69 -6.62 16.36
CA ALA A 172 -17.12 -6.92 16.29
C ALA A 172 -17.59 -7.52 14.94
N ARG A 173 -16.78 -7.38 13.87
CA ARG A 173 -17.12 -7.92 12.55
C ARG A 173 -15.90 -8.54 11.88
N ARG A 174 -15.85 -9.86 11.84
CA ARG A 174 -14.90 -10.62 11.01
C ARG A 174 -15.49 -10.76 9.60
N ILE A 175 -14.67 -10.52 8.56
CA ILE A 175 -15.09 -10.73 7.18
C ILE A 175 -14.95 -12.22 6.88
N PRO A 176 -16.03 -12.94 6.56
CA PRO A 176 -15.94 -14.35 6.21
C PRO A 176 -15.30 -14.45 4.82
N LEU A 177 -14.06 -14.94 4.76
CA LEU A 177 -13.40 -15.36 3.54
C LEU A 177 -13.28 -16.88 3.60
N THR A 178 -13.67 -17.56 2.53
CA THR A 178 -13.60 -19.01 2.42
C THR A 178 -12.34 -19.36 1.64
N PHE A 179 -11.57 -20.30 2.17
CA PHE A 179 -10.36 -20.82 1.55
C PHE A 179 -10.48 -22.35 1.42
N PRO A 180 -9.77 -22.97 0.47
CA PRO A 180 -9.62 -24.42 0.44
C PRO A 180 -9.04 -24.93 1.76
N ASP A 181 -9.52 -26.09 2.23
CA ASP A 181 -9.04 -26.71 3.45
C ASP A 181 -7.53 -26.99 3.35
N GLY A 182 -6.80 -26.61 4.39
CA GLY A 182 -5.36 -26.85 4.48
C GLY A 182 -4.48 -25.94 3.59
N LEU A 183 -5.05 -24.95 2.90
CA LEU A 183 -4.25 -24.00 2.09
C LEU A 183 -3.30 -23.18 2.96
N PHE A 184 -3.76 -22.71 4.10
CA PHE A 184 -2.94 -21.94 5.03
C PHE A 184 -2.64 -22.75 6.28
N GLU A 185 -1.35 -22.90 6.59
CA GLU A 185 -0.85 -23.64 7.76
C GLU A 185 -0.79 -22.77 9.02
N ALA A 186 -0.70 -21.44 8.84
CA ALA A 186 -0.64 -20.52 9.97
C ALA A 186 -1.41 -19.23 9.67
N GLU A 187 -1.99 -18.65 10.72
CA GLU A 187 -2.62 -17.33 10.74
C GLU A 187 -2.03 -16.50 11.88
N VAL A 188 -1.58 -15.29 11.55
CA VAL A 188 -1.02 -14.33 12.50
C VAL A 188 -1.87 -13.06 12.48
N GLU A 189 -2.37 -12.65 13.65
CA GLU A 189 -3.02 -11.36 13.80
C GLU A 189 -1.96 -10.26 13.98
N VAL A 190 -2.02 -9.24 13.12
CA VAL A 190 -1.12 -8.08 13.16
C VAL A 190 -1.89 -6.85 13.64
N THR A 191 -1.50 -6.29 14.79
CA THR A 191 -2.11 -5.08 15.31
C THR A 191 -1.47 -3.85 14.66
N LEU A 192 -2.25 -3.10 13.87
CA LEU A 192 -1.77 -1.91 13.14
C LEU A 192 -1.92 -0.60 13.93
N GLY A 193 -2.46 -0.63 15.14
CA GLY A 193 -2.79 0.58 15.91
C GLY A 193 -4.10 1.22 15.46
N GLY A 194 -4.22 2.55 15.57
CA GLY A 194 -5.45 3.26 15.22
C GLY A 194 -5.65 3.39 13.69
N SER A 195 -6.89 3.25 13.22
CA SER A 195 -7.25 3.41 11.80
C SER A 195 -6.76 4.73 11.21
N MET A 196 -6.11 4.70 10.05
CA MET A 196 -5.72 5.92 9.31
C MET A 196 -6.93 6.76 8.88
N LEU A 197 -8.11 6.16 8.73
CA LEU A 197 -9.35 6.83 8.40
C LEU A 197 -9.89 7.73 9.53
N LYS A 198 -9.41 7.58 10.78
CA LYS A 198 -9.75 8.45 11.91
C LYS A 198 -9.52 9.93 11.63
N ARG A 199 -8.53 10.28 10.83
CA ARG A 199 -8.22 11.68 10.47
C ARG A 199 -9.34 12.36 9.69
N PHE A 200 -10.25 11.60 9.08
CA PHE A 200 -11.33 12.10 8.22
C PHE A 200 -12.72 12.00 8.84
N GLN A 201 -12.89 11.33 9.99
CA GLN A 201 -14.19 11.10 10.64
C GLN A 201 -14.41 12.00 11.87
N LEU A 202 -13.71 13.13 11.96
CA LEU A 202 -13.76 14.08 13.08
C LEU A 202 -15.07 14.89 13.14
N TYR A 203 -16.21 14.21 13.31
CA TYR A 203 -17.42 14.82 13.85
C TYR A 203 -17.89 14.02 15.07
N GLY A 204 -17.30 14.30 16.24
CA GLY A 204 -17.92 14.02 17.54
C GLY A 204 -17.95 12.57 18.04
N GLN A 205 -17.27 11.61 17.38
CA GLN A 205 -17.16 10.24 17.89
C GLN A 205 -15.77 9.99 18.49
N ASP A 206 -15.74 9.65 19.78
CA ASP A 206 -14.52 9.18 20.44
C ASP A 206 -14.18 7.77 19.95
N THR A 207 -13.16 7.68 19.09
CA THR A 207 -12.65 6.40 18.55
C THR A 207 -11.30 6.03 19.15
N SER A 208 -10.93 6.57 20.29
CA SER A 208 -9.61 6.38 20.94
C SER A 208 -9.31 4.92 21.29
N GLY A 209 -10.31 4.05 21.37
CA GLY A 209 -10.18 2.62 21.68
C GLY A 209 -10.21 1.65 20.49
N GLU A 210 -10.45 2.12 19.26
CA GLU A 210 -10.52 1.20 18.11
C GLU A 210 -9.12 0.78 17.64
N GLN A 211 -8.80 -0.51 17.77
CA GLN A 211 -7.64 -1.15 17.17
C GLN A 211 -8.05 -1.81 15.86
N VAL A 212 -7.32 -1.52 14.80
CA VAL A 212 -7.42 -2.24 13.51
C VAL A 212 -6.44 -3.40 13.57
N ARG A 213 -6.93 -4.58 13.23
CA ARG A 213 -6.12 -5.79 13.13
C ARG A 213 -6.24 -6.32 11.71
N ASP A 214 -5.10 -6.64 11.13
CA ASP A 214 -5.02 -7.39 9.89
C ASP A 214 -4.67 -8.84 10.18
N ARG A 215 -4.97 -9.71 9.24
CA ARG A 215 -4.62 -11.13 9.27
C ARG A 215 -3.54 -11.38 8.23
N LEU A 216 -2.49 -12.05 8.66
CA LEU A 216 -1.48 -12.58 7.77
C LEU A 216 -1.65 -14.09 7.71
N LEU A 217 -2.07 -14.59 6.56
CA LEU A 217 -2.26 -16.01 6.29
C LEU A 217 -1.02 -16.56 5.57
N LEU A 218 -0.48 -17.67 6.04
CA LEU A 218 0.76 -18.26 5.56
C LEU A 218 0.51 -19.67 5.03
N THR A 219 0.94 -19.98 3.81
CA THR A 219 0.92 -21.36 3.27
C THR A 219 2.05 -22.23 3.83
N TYR A 220 2.69 -21.80 4.88
CA TYR A 220 3.80 -22.47 5.55
C TYR A 220 3.81 -22.13 7.04
N THR A 221 4.40 -22.98 7.86
CA THR A 221 4.60 -22.70 9.29
C THR A 221 5.98 -22.06 9.50
N PRO A 222 6.07 -20.80 9.96
CA PRO A 222 7.36 -20.17 10.30
C PRO A 222 8.05 -20.88 11.47
N ASP A 223 9.38 -21.00 11.43
CA ASP A 223 10.17 -21.63 12.49
C ASP A 223 9.94 -21.00 13.86
N ALA A 224 9.70 -19.69 13.91
CA ALA A 224 9.40 -18.96 15.16
C ALA A 224 8.08 -19.40 15.83
N LEU A 225 7.13 -19.95 15.09
CA LEU A 225 5.88 -20.49 15.65
C LEU A 225 6.05 -21.94 16.13
N ASN A 226 7.03 -22.67 15.62
CA ASN A 226 7.36 -24.03 16.05
C ASN A 226 8.10 -24.07 17.39
N THR A 227 8.65 -22.96 17.86
CA THR A 227 9.43 -22.88 19.11
C THR A 227 8.61 -22.53 20.35
N GLN A 228 7.29 -22.35 20.26
CA GLN A 228 6.47 -22.22 21.46
C GLN A 228 6.32 -23.59 22.14
N PRO A 229 6.68 -23.72 23.42
CA PRO A 229 6.47 -24.97 24.15
C PRO A 229 4.96 -25.26 24.19
N GLN A 230 4.56 -26.44 23.74
CA GLN A 230 3.20 -26.93 23.88
C GLN A 230 2.82 -26.80 25.37
N GLY A 231 1.83 -25.91 25.61
CA GLY A 231 1.38 -25.56 26.92
C GLY A 231 1.05 -26.80 27.73
N THR A 232 1.63 -26.87 28.89
CA THR A 232 1.34 -27.79 29.98
C THR A 232 -0.17 -28.01 30.11
N GLN A 233 -0.64 -29.21 29.75
CA GLN A 233 -1.92 -29.68 30.21
C GLN A 233 -1.89 -29.62 31.76
N LYS A 234 -2.70 -28.77 32.36
CA LYS A 234 -3.03 -28.89 33.77
C LYS A 234 -3.88 -30.14 33.92
N ALA A 235 -3.27 -31.18 34.46
CA ALA A 235 -3.99 -32.25 35.09
C ALA A 235 -4.59 -31.73 36.41
N GLU A 236 -5.83 -32.17 36.69
CA GLU A 236 -6.66 -32.02 37.88
C GLU A 236 -7.27 -30.64 38.16
#